data_c96cf1a44187c131c827d8e27d022d50
#
_entry.id   c96cf1a44187c131c827d8e27d022d50
#
_cell.length_a   1.000
_cell.length_b   1.000
_cell.length_c   1.000
_cell.angle_alpha   90.00
_cell.angle_beta   90.00
_cell.angle_gamma   90.00
#
_symmetry.space_group_name_H-M   'P 1'
#
loop_
_entity.id
_entity.type
_entity.pdbx_description
1 polymer ?
#
loop_
_entity_poly.entity_id
_entity_poly.type
_entity_poly.pdbx_seq_one_letter_code
_entity_poly.pdbx_strand_id
1 'polypeptide(L)'
;MRSGVFNFLAQDRVRFGIPAAEGISAEVVQRGAQRIFVVTSRSLNRNTSAVQDALRPVQDQVVGLFDECIEHTPRETVIALTRRLRETRADLIVSIGGGTVIDTVKVALVCLAEGVHDVDAMSQWHMRVDADGTRITPQPRMPPCRQIAVPTTLSGAEFSDLGGCTDTRNGTKQGYTGSHVGAAAVILDPRITLHTPQRLWLSTGVRALDHAVESLCSINAQPLVDATSVRALSLLGRALTRYATEPGDLDARLDAQMGAWLAATGIRRTDYGASHGLGHALGADAGVPHGITSCVLLPTVMRYNAAACAPQLAEVAAALGHAREPAADQIEALIARLGLPTRIGQLGIERSRLVVIAEKGMANSWVRTNPRKIEHADQLLEILEAAW
;
A
#
# COMPACT_ATOMS: atom_id res chain seq x y z
N MET A 1 26.55 -16.24 10.76
CA MET A 1 25.86 -16.49 9.47
C MET A 1 24.49 -15.82 9.52
N ARG A 2 24.07 -15.10 8.46
CA ARG A 2 22.69 -14.63 8.36
C ARG A 2 21.81 -15.81 7.95
N SER A 3 20.65 -15.99 8.58
CA SER A 3 19.66 -17.01 8.22
C SER A 3 18.27 -16.35 8.18
N GLY A 4 17.39 -16.87 7.33
CA GLY A 4 16.03 -16.32 7.21
C GLY A 4 15.21 -17.11 6.20
N VAL A 5 13.91 -16.79 6.12
CA VAL A 5 12.96 -17.34 5.17
C VAL A 5 12.30 -16.21 4.41
N PHE A 6 12.28 -16.27 3.10
CA PHE A 6 11.53 -15.37 2.24
C PHE A 6 10.33 -16.11 1.64
N ASN A 7 9.12 -15.65 1.99
CA ASN A 7 7.89 -16.22 1.47
C ASN A 7 7.41 -15.43 0.24
N PHE A 8 7.36 -16.10 -0.92
CA PHE A 8 6.80 -15.51 -2.13
C PHE A 8 5.28 -15.39 -2.02
N LEU A 9 4.72 -14.35 -2.65
CA LEU A 9 3.27 -14.27 -2.85
C LEU A 9 2.80 -15.36 -3.81
N ALA A 10 1.55 -15.78 -3.64
CA ALA A 10 0.84 -16.57 -4.64
C ALA A 10 0.42 -15.68 -5.82
N GLN A 11 1.40 -15.06 -6.48
CA GLN A 11 1.26 -14.16 -7.62
C GLN A 11 1.98 -14.76 -8.82
N ASP A 12 1.23 -14.98 -9.92
CA ASP A 12 1.74 -15.71 -11.07
C ASP A 12 2.67 -14.84 -11.94
N ARG A 13 2.29 -13.54 -12.09
CA ARG A 13 3.03 -12.61 -12.97
C ARG A 13 2.66 -11.15 -12.78
N VAL A 14 3.55 -10.31 -13.28
CA VAL A 14 3.33 -8.87 -13.46
C VAL A 14 3.51 -8.55 -14.94
N ARG A 15 2.49 -7.97 -15.56
CA ARG A 15 2.56 -7.41 -16.91
C ARG A 15 2.78 -5.92 -16.79
N PHE A 16 3.70 -5.35 -17.53
CA PHE A 16 4.01 -3.93 -17.44
C PHE A 16 4.21 -3.29 -18.81
N GLY A 17 3.86 -2.00 -18.93
CA GLY A 17 4.04 -1.20 -20.14
C GLY A 17 3.06 -1.50 -21.25
N ILE A 18 2.09 -2.37 -21.03
CA ILE A 18 1.03 -2.72 -22.01
C ILE A 18 -0.30 -2.07 -21.60
N PRO A 19 -1.24 -1.84 -22.55
CA PRO A 19 -2.58 -1.39 -22.23
C PRO A 19 -3.31 -2.34 -21.29
N ALA A 20 -4.07 -1.80 -20.32
CA ALA A 20 -4.87 -2.60 -19.39
C ALA A 20 -5.83 -3.56 -20.12
N ALA A 21 -6.44 -3.13 -21.23
CA ALA A 21 -7.32 -3.94 -22.05
C ALA A 21 -6.63 -5.21 -22.59
N GLU A 22 -5.40 -5.08 -23.08
CA GLU A 22 -4.60 -6.19 -23.56
C GLU A 22 -4.21 -7.14 -22.41
N GLY A 23 -3.75 -6.56 -21.29
CA GLY A 23 -3.37 -7.32 -20.12
C GLY A 23 -4.51 -8.11 -19.50
N ILE A 24 -5.69 -7.49 -19.36
CA ILE A 24 -6.92 -8.13 -18.85
C ILE A 24 -7.34 -9.26 -19.79
N SER A 25 -7.43 -9.00 -21.10
CA SER A 25 -7.81 -10.02 -22.09
C SER A 25 -6.88 -11.24 -22.02
N ALA A 26 -5.57 -11.01 -21.97
CA ALA A 26 -4.59 -12.09 -21.87
C ALA A 26 -4.76 -12.93 -20.59
N GLU A 27 -5.06 -12.30 -19.44
CA GLU A 27 -5.29 -13.03 -18.19
C GLU A 27 -6.61 -13.80 -18.19
N VAL A 28 -7.67 -13.24 -18.78
CA VAL A 28 -8.97 -13.89 -18.94
C VAL A 28 -8.84 -15.16 -19.79
N VAL A 29 -8.20 -15.06 -20.94
CA VAL A 29 -7.95 -16.20 -21.82
C VAL A 29 -7.09 -17.27 -21.12
N GLN A 30 -6.00 -16.87 -20.49
CA GLN A 30 -5.09 -17.78 -19.84
C GLN A 30 -5.71 -18.55 -18.67
N ARG A 31 -6.67 -17.94 -17.97
CA ARG A 31 -7.39 -18.55 -16.84
C ARG A 31 -8.67 -19.27 -17.28
N GLY A 32 -9.09 -19.13 -18.53
CA GLY A 32 -10.35 -19.66 -19.02
C GLY A 32 -11.56 -19.03 -18.33
N ALA A 33 -11.42 -17.80 -17.83
CA ALA A 33 -12.48 -17.14 -17.07
C ALA A 33 -13.68 -16.80 -17.97
N GLN A 34 -14.89 -17.05 -17.45
CA GLN A 34 -16.14 -16.82 -18.18
C GLN A 34 -17.06 -15.80 -17.49
N ARG A 35 -16.83 -15.54 -16.21
CA ARG A 35 -17.69 -14.72 -15.36
C ARG A 35 -16.87 -13.71 -14.57
N ILE A 36 -16.57 -12.58 -15.21
CA ILE A 36 -15.71 -11.54 -14.67
C ILE A 36 -16.54 -10.58 -13.82
N PHE A 37 -16.12 -10.33 -12.59
CA PHE A 37 -16.66 -9.28 -11.75
C PHE A 37 -15.66 -8.12 -11.63
N VAL A 38 -16.12 -6.90 -11.90
CA VAL A 38 -15.27 -5.71 -11.90
C VAL A 38 -15.44 -4.93 -10.60
N VAL A 39 -14.34 -4.54 -9.97
CA VAL A 39 -14.34 -3.67 -8.79
C VAL A 39 -13.48 -2.45 -9.08
N THR A 40 -14.04 -1.26 -8.85
CA THR A 40 -13.35 -0.01 -9.18
C THR A 40 -13.76 1.12 -8.23
N SER A 41 -13.22 2.31 -8.41
CA SER A 41 -13.70 3.51 -7.72
C SER A 41 -14.79 4.21 -8.51
N ARG A 42 -15.73 4.83 -7.79
CA ARG A 42 -16.82 5.61 -8.40
C ARG A 42 -16.31 6.71 -9.33
N SER A 43 -15.26 7.42 -8.92
CA SER A 43 -14.69 8.51 -9.73
C SER A 43 -14.09 8.00 -11.04
N LEU A 44 -13.35 6.89 -11.01
CA LEU A 44 -12.75 6.32 -12.22
C LEU A 44 -13.83 5.79 -13.18
N ASN A 45 -14.85 5.12 -12.65
CA ASN A 45 -15.92 4.53 -13.45
C ASN A 45 -16.86 5.58 -14.08
N ARG A 46 -17.23 6.60 -13.30
CA ARG A 46 -18.29 7.54 -13.73
C ARG A 46 -17.77 8.79 -14.42
N ASN A 47 -16.53 9.20 -14.12
CA ASN A 47 -15.98 10.46 -14.62
C ASN A 47 -14.99 10.25 -15.78
N THR A 48 -14.70 9.00 -16.15
CA THR A 48 -13.75 8.68 -17.24
C THR A 48 -14.24 7.47 -18.05
N SER A 49 -13.68 7.27 -19.25
CA SER A 49 -13.90 6.03 -20.03
C SER A 49 -12.92 4.90 -19.67
N ALA A 50 -11.99 5.14 -18.76
CA ALA A 50 -10.84 4.26 -18.51
C ALA A 50 -11.23 2.81 -18.16
N VAL A 51 -12.31 2.63 -17.38
CA VAL A 51 -12.80 1.30 -17.00
C VAL A 51 -13.44 0.60 -18.19
N GLN A 52 -14.29 1.30 -18.95
CA GLN A 52 -14.94 0.75 -20.14
C GLN A 52 -13.90 0.39 -21.21
N ASP A 53 -12.91 1.25 -21.44
CA ASP A 53 -11.85 1.01 -22.42
C ASP A 53 -10.99 -0.21 -22.03
N ALA A 54 -10.67 -0.36 -20.73
CA ALA A 54 -9.92 -1.50 -20.23
C ALA A 54 -10.69 -2.82 -20.34
N LEU A 55 -12.01 -2.79 -20.26
CA LEU A 55 -12.87 -3.99 -20.31
C LEU A 55 -13.39 -4.33 -21.71
N ARG A 56 -13.22 -3.46 -22.69
CA ARG A 56 -13.78 -3.62 -24.05
C ARG A 56 -13.55 -5.01 -24.67
N PRO A 57 -12.34 -5.62 -24.60
CA PRO A 57 -12.10 -6.94 -25.19
C PRO A 57 -12.82 -8.11 -24.49
N VAL A 58 -13.28 -7.91 -23.25
CA VAL A 58 -13.87 -8.95 -22.38
C VAL A 58 -15.27 -8.58 -21.89
N GLN A 59 -15.89 -7.59 -22.54
CA GLN A 59 -17.16 -7.00 -22.12
C GLN A 59 -18.28 -8.04 -21.99
N ASP A 60 -18.35 -9.02 -22.89
CA ASP A 60 -19.38 -10.05 -22.90
C ASP A 60 -19.28 -11.05 -21.72
N GLN A 61 -18.11 -11.11 -21.07
CA GLN A 61 -17.87 -11.96 -19.91
C GLN A 61 -18.11 -11.22 -18.59
N VAL A 62 -18.34 -9.89 -18.60
CA VAL A 62 -18.56 -9.10 -17.39
C VAL A 62 -19.97 -9.35 -16.85
N VAL A 63 -20.05 -10.01 -15.70
CA VAL A 63 -21.32 -10.36 -15.02
C VAL A 63 -21.74 -9.38 -13.94
N GLY A 64 -20.89 -8.40 -13.59
CA GLY A 64 -21.22 -7.37 -12.64
C GLY A 64 -20.08 -6.38 -12.41
N LEU A 65 -20.46 -5.22 -11.85
CA LEU A 65 -19.54 -4.16 -11.50
C LEU A 65 -19.92 -3.60 -10.12
N PHE A 66 -18.88 -3.26 -9.32
CA PHE A 66 -19.00 -2.60 -8.03
C PHE A 66 -18.09 -1.37 -8.01
N ASP A 67 -18.68 -0.17 -7.92
CA ASP A 67 -17.95 1.11 -7.87
C ASP A 67 -18.16 1.87 -6.54
N GLU A 68 -18.56 1.15 -5.50
CA GLU A 68 -18.92 1.72 -4.20
C GLU A 68 -17.80 1.53 -3.14
N CYS A 69 -16.55 1.35 -3.58
CA CYS A 69 -15.42 1.29 -2.68
C CYS A 69 -15.26 2.64 -1.95
N ILE A 70 -15.20 2.59 -0.61
CA ILE A 70 -15.07 3.75 0.27
C ILE A 70 -13.66 3.76 0.87
N GLU A 71 -13.07 4.96 0.99
CA GLU A 71 -11.76 5.16 1.61
C GLU A 71 -11.70 4.49 3.00
N HIS A 72 -10.55 3.96 3.36
CA HIS A 72 -10.31 3.15 4.56
C HIS A 72 -11.02 1.80 4.60
N THR A 73 -11.71 1.40 3.54
CA THR A 73 -12.31 0.05 3.40
C THR A 73 -13.20 -0.33 4.58
N PRO A 74 -14.37 0.31 4.78
CA PRO A 74 -15.30 -0.07 5.83
C PRO A 74 -15.77 -1.53 5.69
N ARG A 75 -15.99 -2.22 6.82
CA ARG A 75 -16.51 -3.60 6.84
C ARG A 75 -17.81 -3.74 6.05
N GLU A 76 -18.69 -2.75 6.14
CA GLU A 76 -19.98 -2.70 5.43
C GLU A 76 -19.81 -2.76 3.92
N THR A 77 -18.83 -2.02 3.39
CA THR A 77 -18.48 -2.03 1.96
C THR A 77 -17.96 -3.41 1.53
N VAL A 78 -17.15 -4.04 2.36
CA VAL A 78 -16.63 -5.40 2.11
C VAL A 78 -17.78 -6.41 2.05
N ILE A 79 -18.71 -6.37 2.99
CA ILE A 79 -19.89 -7.26 3.02
C ILE A 79 -20.79 -7.02 1.80
N ALA A 80 -21.00 -5.75 1.43
CA ALA A 80 -21.78 -5.41 0.22
C ALA A 80 -21.14 -6.02 -1.04
N LEU A 81 -19.83 -5.88 -1.23
CA LEU A 81 -19.10 -6.50 -2.33
C LEU A 81 -19.19 -8.04 -2.27
N THR A 82 -18.96 -8.63 -1.09
CA THR A 82 -19.00 -10.08 -0.90
C THR A 82 -20.32 -10.68 -1.31
N ARG A 83 -21.44 -10.03 -0.96
CA ARG A 83 -22.79 -10.43 -1.38
C ARG A 83 -22.93 -10.43 -2.91
N ARG A 84 -22.52 -9.36 -3.57
CA ARG A 84 -22.59 -9.24 -5.05
C ARG A 84 -21.74 -10.31 -5.74
N LEU A 85 -20.56 -10.62 -5.21
CA LEU A 85 -19.69 -11.68 -5.75
C LEU A 85 -20.35 -13.07 -5.64
N ARG A 86 -21.06 -13.37 -4.54
CA ARG A 86 -21.81 -14.62 -4.40
C ARG A 86 -22.97 -14.72 -5.38
N GLU A 87 -23.76 -13.66 -5.50
CA GLU A 87 -24.92 -13.60 -6.41
C GLU A 87 -24.49 -13.84 -7.86
N THR A 88 -23.40 -13.28 -8.28
CA THR A 88 -22.90 -13.39 -9.66
C THR A 88 -22.10 -14.67 -9.92
N ARG A 89 -21.69 -15.41 -8.92
CA ARG A 89 -20.79 -16.59 -9.05
C ARG A 89 -19.59 -16.29 -9.97
N ALA A 90 -18.96 -15.15 -9.76
CA ALA A 90 -17.79 -14.75 -10.52
C ALA A 90 -16.64 -15.74 -10.34
N ASP A 91 -15.95 -16.09 -11.43
CA ASP A 91 -14.77 -16.96 -11.43
C ASP A 91 -13.46 -16.15 -11.47
N LEU A 92 -13.56 -14.86 -11.81
CA LEU A 92 -12.44 -13.93 -11.82
C LEU A 92 -12.89 -12.53 -11.36
N ILE A 93 -12.05 -11.87 -10.56
CA ILE A 93 -12.26 -10.46 -10.17
C ILE A 93 -11.19 -9.61 -10.84
N VAL A 94 -11.62 -8.55 -11.52
CA VAL A 94 -10.72 -7.52 -12.05
C VAL A 94 -10.89 -6.25 -11.22
N SER A 95 -9.88 -5.90 -10.43
CA SER A 95 -9.85 -4.65 -9.67
C SER A 95 -9.08 -3.57 -10.43
N ILE A 96 -9.73 -2.44 -10.73
CA ILE A 96 -9.15 -1.29 -11.43
C ILE A 96 -9.20 -0.10 -10.49
N GLY A 97 -8.08 0.27 -9.84
CA GLY A 97 -8.09 1.36 -8.88
C GLY A 97 -6.88 1.40 -7.96
N GLY A 98 -6.95 2.23 -6.93
CA GLY A 98 -5.93 2.35 -5.90
C GLY A 98 -6.04 1.30 -4.79
N GLY A 99 -5.23 1.48 -3.74
CA GLY A 99 -5.14 0.54 -2.61
C GLY A 99 -6.48 0.20 -1.97
N THR A 100 -7.38 1.16 -1.80
CA THR A 100 -8.74 0.94 -1.26
C THR A 100 -9.52 -0.10 -2.07
N VAL A 101 -9.51 0.00 -3.40
CA VAL A 101 -10.21 -0.93 -4.28
C VAL A 101 -9.61 -2.34 -4.15
N ILE A 102 -8.29 -2.42 -4.20
CA ILE A 102 -7.55 -3.69 -4.12
C ILE A 102 -7.75 -4.36 -2.76
N ASP A 103 -7.67 -3.59 -1.66
CA ASP A 103 -7.87 -4.11 -0.30
C ASP A 103 -9.32 -4.54 -0.04
N THR A 104 -10.30 -3.80 -0.56
CA THR A 104 -11.72 -4.21 -0.48
C THR A 104 -11.92 -5.60 -1.09
N VAL A 105 -11.29 -5.87 -2.25
CA VAL A 105 -11.36 -7.19 -2.89
C VAL A 105 -10.65 -8.25 -2.05
N LYS A 106 -9.46 -7.99 -1.52
CA LYS A 106 -8.73 -8.96 -0.68
C LYS A 106 -9.55 -9.40 0.52
N VAL A 107 -10.15 -8.43 1.24
CA VAL A 107 -10.96 -8.73 2.42
C VAL A 107 -12.27 -9.43 2.03
N ALA A 108 -12.88 -9.06 0.90
CA ALA A 108 -14.04 -9.77 0.37
C ALA A 108 -13.71 -11.22 -0.01
N LEU A 109 -12.52 -11.50 -0.52
CA LEU A 109 -12.05 -12.86 -0.81
C LEU A 109 -11.92 -13.71 0.47
N VAL A 110 -11.47 -13.14 1.59
CA VAL A 110 -11.50 -13.81 2.90
C VAL A 110 -12.94 -14.11 3.30
N CYS A 111 -13.85 -13.14 3.19
CA CYS A 111 -15.27 -13.32 3.51
C CYS A 111 -15.97 -14.37 2.62
N LEU A 112 -15.59 -14.45 1.34
CA LEU A 112 -16.09 -15.48 0.43
C LEU A 112 -15.64 -16.88 0.84
N ALA A 113 -14.33 -17.02 1.11
CA ALA A 113 -13.72 -18.30 1.48
C ALA A 113 -14.33 -18.88 2.76
N GLU A 114 -14.67 -18.02 3.71
CA GLU A 114 -15.13 -18.42 5.04
C GLU A 114 -16.65 -18.32 5.26
N GLY A 115 -17.39 -17.98 4.21
CA GLY A 115 -18.84 -17.89 4.32
C GLY A 115 -19.32 -16.76 5.23
N VAL A 116 -18.56 -15.67 5.36
CA VAL A 116 -18.91 -14.52 6.19
C VAL A 116 -20.02 -13.70 5.52
N HIS A 117 -21.14 -13.47 6.20
CA HIS A 117 -22.31 -12.79 5.66
C HIS A 117 -22.58 -11.39 6.26
N ASP A 118 -22.01 -11.10 7.40
CA ASP A 118 -22.23 -9.86 8.15
C ASP A 118 -20.93 -9.30 8.77
N VAL A 119 -21.00 -8.08 9.26
CA VAL A 119 -19.85 -7.36 9.82
C VAL A 119 -19.35 -7.96 11.14
N ASP A 120 -20.21 -8.63 11.91
CA ASP A 120 -19.83 -9.21 13.20
C ASP A 120 -18.98 -10.46 12.99
N ALA A 121 -19.40 -11.33 12.07
CA ALA A 121 -18.66 -12.53 11.70
C ALA A 121 -17.26 -12.23 11.14
N MET A 122 -17.03 -11.03 10.57
CA MET A 122 -15.69 -10.61 10.16
C MET A 122 -14.69 -10.56 11.30
N SER A 123 -15.13 -10.36 12.55
CA SER A 123 -14.27 -10.22 13.72
C SER A 123 -13.42 -11.45 14.03
N GLN A 124 -13.80 -12.62 13.52
CA GLN A 124 -13.03 -13.86 13.70
C GLN A 124 -11.82 -13.94 12.75
N TRP A 125 -11.81 -13.19 11.67
CA TRP A 125 -10.88 -13.35 10.54
C TRP A 125 -9.81 -12.26 10.41
N HIS A 126 -9.80 -11.24 11.27
CA HIS A 126 -8.72 -10.26 11.27
C HIS A 126 -7.56 -10.68 12.19
N MET A 127 -6.38 -10.19 11.84
CA MET A 127 -5.19 -10.31 12.70
C MET A 127 -5.43 -9.54 14.01
N ARG A 128 -5.10 -10.16 15.15
CA ARG A 128 -5.28 -9.56 16.47
C ARG A 128 -4.22 -10.05 17.45
N VAL A 129 -4.15 -9.37 18.57
CA VAL A 129 -3.37 -9.81 19.74
C VAL A 129 -4.37 -10.13 20.84
N ASP A 130 -4.29 -11.32 21.41
CA ASP A 130 -5.16 -11.75 22.51
C ASP A 130 -4.72 -11.15 23.84
N ALA A 131 -5.52 -11.33 24.88
CA ALA A 131 -5.31 -10.78 26.21
C ALA A 131 -3.98 -11.24 26.87
N ASP A 132 -3.46 -12.40 26.48
CA ASP A 132 -2.17 -12.95 26.93
C ASP A 132 -0.98 -12.46 26.10
N GLY A 133 -1.20 -11.57 25.11
CA GLY A 133 -0.18 -11.06 24.20
C GLY A 133 0.10 -11.95 22.97
N THR A 134 -0.60 -13.07 22.82
CA THR A 134 -0.43 -13.98 21.68
C THR A 134 -0.97 -13.33 20.40
N ARG A 135 -0.13 -13.28 19.36
CA ARG A 135 -0.54 -12.80 18.03
C ARG A 135 -1.29 -13.89 17.29
N ILE A 136 -2.55 -13.64 16.98
CA ILE A 136 -3.41 -14.51 16.17
C ILE A 136 -3.45 -13.98 14.74
N THR A 137 -3.08 -14.84 13.80
CA THR A 137 -3.22 -14.60 12.35
C THR A 137 -4.08 -15.71 11.78
N PRO A 138 -5.38 -15.48 11.56
CA PRO A 138 -6.28 -16.46 10.98
C PRO A 138 -5.79 -16.92 9.61
N GLN A 139 -6.00 -18.20 9.30
CA GLN A 139 -5.63 -18.80 8.01
C GLN A 139 -6.91 -19.17 7.27
N PRO A 140 -7.47 -18.30 6.45
CA PRO A 140 -8.67 -18.60 5.68
C PRO A 140 -8.39 -19.67 4.63
N ARG A 141 -9.43 -20.40 4.27
CA ARG A 141 -9.41 -21.33 3.14
C ARG A 141 -9.09 -20.61 1.83
N MET A 142 -8.73 -21.35 0.81
CA MET A 142 -8.54 -20.80 -0.53
C MET A 142 -9.86 -20.20 -1.04
N PRO A 143 -9.86 -18.95 -1.52
CA PRO A 143 -11.06 -18.33 -2.06
C PRO A 143 -11.49 -18.99 -3.39
N PRO A 144 -12.80 -18.97 -3.71
CA PRO A 144 -13.33 -19.63 -4.91
C PRO A 144 -12.90 -18.97 -6.23
N CYS A 145 -12.45 -17.73 -6.18
CA CYS A 145 -11.93 -16.99 -7.33
C CYS A 145 -10.71 -16.15 -6.93
N ARG A 146 -9.97 -15.67 -7.93
CA ARG A 146 -8.76 -14.87 -7.73
C ARG A 146 -8.95 -13.45 -8.26
N GLN A 147 -8.12 -12.54 -7.79
CA GLN A 147 -8.07 -11.15 -8.24
C GLN A 147 -6.97 -10.95 -9.29
N ILE A 148 -7.27 -10.20 -10.36
CA ILE A 148 -6.29 -9.49 -11.18
C ILE A 148 -6.37 -8.02 -10.79
N ALA A 149 -5.22 -7.36 -10.58
CA ALA A 149 -5.17 -5.96 -10.21
C ALA A 149 -4.59 -5.09 -11.33
N VAL A 150 -5.28 -3.97 -11.61
CA VAL A 150 -4.79 -2.86 -12.45
C VAL A 150 -4.66 -1.63 -11.56
N PRO A 151 -3.50 -1.43 -10.91
CA PRO A 151 -3.32 -0.35 -9.96
C PRO A 151 -3.27 1.01 -10.66
N THR A 152 -3.95 1.99 -10.08
CA THR A 152 -3.90 3.39 -10.53
C THR A 152 -3.08 4.29 -9.61
N THR A 153 -2.59 3.77 -8.48
CA THR A 153 -1.75 4.47 -7.50
C THR A 153 -0.45 3.70 -7.26
N LEU A 154 0.46 4.29 -6.50
CA LEU A 154 1.76 3.69 -6.14
C LEU A 154 1.75 3.07 -4.73
N SER A 155 0.58 2.69 -4.20
CA SER A 155 0.43 2.18 -2.84
C SER A 155 1.07 0.81 -2.60
N GLY A 156 1.28 0.00 -3.64
CA GLY A 156 1.83 -1.35 -3.56
C GLY A 156 0.88 -2.40 -2.99
N ALA A 157 -0.41 -2.07 -2.79
CA ALA A 157 -1.40 -2.99 -2.24
C ALA A 157 -1.52 -4.28 -3.06
N GLU A 158 -1.38 -4.21 -4.37
CA GLU A 158 -1.43 -5.33 -5.31
C GLU A 158 -0.31 -6.36 -5.11
N PHE A 159 0.76 -5.99 -4.42
CA PHE A 159 1.92 -6.83 -4.15
C PHE A 159 1.96 -7.36 -2.71
N SER A 160 0.81 -7.42 -2.06
CA SER A 160 0.63 -7.92 -0.70
C SER A 160 -0.59 -8.82 -0.60
N ASP A 161 -0.52 -9.83 0.28
CA ASP A 161 -1.64 -10.67 0.72
C ASP A 161 -2.35 -10.11 1.95
N LEU A 162 -2.03 -8.87 2.37
CA LEU A 162 -2.66 -8.15 3.47
C LEU A 162 -3.65 -7.13 2.92
N GLY A 163 -4.91 -7.19 3.34
CA GLY A 163 -5.92 -6.16 3.11
C GLY A 163 -6.24 -5.41 4.39
N GLY A 164 -6.21 -4.08 4.34
CA GLY A 164 -6.63 -3.23 5.45
C GLY A 164 -8.14 -2.98 5.40
N CYS A 165 -8.83 -3.12 6.55
CA CYS A 165 -10.27 -2.87 6.68
C CYS A 165 -10.54 -2.12 7.98
N THR A 166 -11.56 -1.26 8.01
CA THR A 166 -11.93 -0.49 9.20
C THR A 166 -13.24 -0.99 9.79
N ASP A 167 -13.23 -1.30 11.08
CA ASP A 167 -14.45 -1.45 11.86
C ASP A 167 -14.95 -0.05 12.24
N THR A 168 -16.00 0.42 11.58
CA THR A 168 -16.55 1.76 11.73
C THR A 168 -17.16 2.02 13.10
N ARG A 169 -17.53 0.96 13.83
CA ARG A 169 -18.15 1.06 15.15
C ARG A 169 -17.19 1.60 16.23
N ASN A 170 -15.90 1.32 16.08
CA ASN A 170 -14.86 1.76 17.02
C ASN A 170 -13.69 2.48 16.34
N GLY A 171 -13.75 2.70 15.01
CA GLY A 171 -12.69 3.34 14.24
C GLY A 171 -11.40 2.52 14.11
N THR A 172 -11.42 1.22 14.46
CA THR A 172 -10.21 0.40 14.50
C THR A 172 -9.86 -0.13 13.11
N LYS A 173 -8.63 0.12 12.66
CA LYS A 173 -8.08 -0.48 11.44
C LYS A 173 -7.59 -1.89 11.71
N GLN A 174 -8.01 -2.84 10.89
CA GLN A 174 -7.77 -4.27 11.05
C GLN A 174 -7.13 -4.84 9.79
N GLY A 175 -6.19 -5.78 9.96
CA GLY A 175 -5.54 -6.49 8.87
C GLY A 175 -6.18 -7.85 8.64
N TYR A 176 -6.51 -8.17 7.39
CA TYR A 176 -6.99 -9.47 6.93
C TYR A 176 -5.97 -10.06 5.97
N THR A 177 -5.68 -11.35 6.10
CA THR A 177 -4.66 -12.01 5.28
C THR A 177 -5.03 -13.44 4.93
N GLY A 178 -4.42 -13.97 3.87
CA GLY A 178 -4.57 -15.36 3.46
C GLY A 178 -3.69 -15.65 2.24
N SER A 179 -3.28 -16.88 2.06
CA SER A 179 -2.28 -17.27 1.05
C SER A 179 -2.66 -16.95 -0.40
N HIS A 180 -3.94 -16.78 -0.71
CA HIS A 180 -4.43 -16.57 -2.08
C HIS A 180 -5.35 -15.35 -2.22
N VAL A 181 -5.39 -14.47 -1.23
CA VAL A 181 -6.22 -13.26 -1.29
C VAL A 181 -5.54 -12.10 -2.02
N GLY A 182 -4.23 -12.13 -2.14
CA GLY A 182 -3.48 -11.19 -2.98
C GLY A 182 -3.78 -11.37 -4.47
N ALA A 183 -3.45 -10.36 -5.27
CA ALA A 183 -3.64 -10.42 -6.72
C ALA A 183 -2.83 -11.56 -7.35
N ALA A 184 -3.49 -12.41 -8.14
CA ALA A 184 -2.85 -13.49 -8.89
C ALA A 184 -2.02 -12.96 -10.07
N ALA A 185 -2.45 -11.85 -10.67
CA ALA A 185 -1.66 -11.10 -11.65
C ALA A 185 -1.85 -9.60 -11.45
N VAL A 186 -0.85 -8.83 -11.85
CA VAL A 186 -0.87 -7.36 -11.82
C VAL A 186 -0.59 -6.85 -13.23
N ILE A 187 -1.30 -5.80 -13.63
CA ILE A 187 -1.11 -5.14 -14.93
C ILE A 187 -0.75 -3.68 -14.67
N LEU A 188 0.48 -3.32 -14.94
CA LEU A 188 1.01 -1.97 -14.80
C LEU A 188 0.86 -1.25 -16.15
N ASP A 189 -0.26 -0.54 -16.31
CA ASP A 189 -0.50 0.34 -17.44
C ASP A 189 -0.33 1.80 -16.99
N PRO A 190 0.70 2.51 -17.48
CA PRO A 190 0.90 3.91 -17.10
C PRO A 190 -0.21 4.85 -17.60
N ARG A 191 -0.95 4.47 -18.67
CA ARG A 191 -2.00 5.30 -19.26
C ARG A 191 -3.19 5.48 -18.32
N ILE A 192 -3.60 4.39 -17.63
CA ILE A 192 -4.74 4.45 -16.71
C ILE A 192 -4.44 5.35 -15.50
N THR A 193 -3.17 5.51 -15.16
CA THR A 193 -2.73 6.36 -14.04
C THR A 193 -2.91 7.86 -14.32
N LEU A 194 -3.06 8.27 -15.59
CA LEU A 194 -3.34 9.65 -15.96
C LEU A 194 -4.64 10.19 -15.35
N HIS A 195 -5.58 9.30 -15.03
CA HIS A 195 -6.84 9.63 -14.37
C HIS A 195 -6.74 9.75 -12.84
N THR A 196 -5.56 9.48 -12.28
CA THR A 196 -5.34 9.59 -10.83
C THR A 196 -5.05 11.04 -10.44
N PRO A 197 -5.75 11.59 -9.43
CA PRO A 197 -5.46 12.92 -8.94
C PRO A 197 -3.98 13.07 -8.55
N GLN A 198 -3.37 14.18 -8.98
CA GLN A 198 -1.93 14.44 -8.79
C GLN A 198 -1.48 14.24 -7.34
N ARG A 199 -2.20 14.83 -6.38
CA ARG A 199 -1.86 14.70 -4.95
C ARG A 199 -1.85 13.24 -4.48
N LEU A 200 -2.78 12.43 -4.95
CA LEU A 200 -2.86 11.00 -4.61
C LEU A 200 -1.71 10.21 -5.25
N TRP A 201 -1.44 10.46 -6.54
CA TRP A 201 -0.31 9.84 -7.23
C TRP A 201 1.01 10.10 -6.53
N LEU A 202 1.31 11.37 -6.27
CA LEU A 202 2.56 11.79 -5.66
C LEU A 202 2.71 11.30 -4.22
N SER A 203 1.67 11.43 -3.40
CA SER A 203 1.75 10.98 -2.00
C SER A 203 1.91 9.47 -1.88
N THR A 204 1.26 8.69 -2.77
CA THR A 204 1.48 7.23 -2.81
C THR A 204 2.86 6.87 -3.35
N GLY A 205 3.47 7.70 -4.21
CA GLY A 205 4.86 7.57 -4.62
C GLY A 205 5.85 7.79 -3.45
N VAL A 206 5.61 8.79 -2.61
CA VAL A 206 6.38 8.97 -1.37
C VAL A 206 6.17 7.80 -0.41
N ARG A 207 4.95 7.24 -0.33
CA ARG A 207 4.70 6.03 0.44
C ARG A 207 5.51 4.83 -0.08
N ALA A 208 5.66 4.70 -1.39
CA ALA A 208 6.51 3.66 -1.98
C ALA A 208 8.00 3.88 -1.64
N LEU A 209 8.49 5.13 -1.61
CA LEU A 209 9.83 5.44 -1.10
C LEU A 209 9.98 5.01 0.37
N ASP A 210 8.98 5.28 1.21
CA ASP A 210 8.95 4.90 2.63
C ASP A 210 9.03 3.38 2.80
N HIS A 211 8.29 2.59 1.99
CA HIS A 211 8.40 1.14 1.97
C HIS A 211 9.85 0.68 1.71
N ALA A 212 10.51 1.26 0.70
CA ALA A 212 11.87 0.87 0.34
C ALA A 212 12.89 1.27 1.42
N VAL A 213 12.79 2.48 1.98
CA VAL A 213 13.70 2.98 3.02
C VAL A 213 13.57 2.15 4.30
N GLU A 214 12.34 1.96 4.81
CA GLU A 214 12.14 1.20 6.04
C GLU A 214 12.45 -0.30 5.88
N SER A 215 12.27 -0.85 4.66
CA SER A 215 12.71 -2.21 4.35
C SER A 215 14.23 -2.38 4.42
N LEU A 216 14.99 -1.44 3.83
CA LEU A 216 16.47 -1.44 3.89
C LEU A 216 16.98 -1.28 5.33
N CYS A 217 16.34 -0.41 6.10
CA CYS A 217 16.70 -0.15 7.50
C CYS A 217 16.13 -1.18 8.48
N SER A 218 15.42 -2.20 8.00
CA SER A 218 14.73 -3.16 8.85
C SER A 218 15.69 -3.99 9.71
N ILE A 219 15.29 -4.30 10.95
CA ILE A 219 16.04 -5.18 11.86
C ILE A 219 16.11 -6.63 11.35
N ASN A 220 15.22 -7.03 10.45
CA ASN A 220 15.19 -8.34 9.79
C ASN A 220 15.35 -8.21 8.26
N ALA A 221 16.17 -7.27 7.79
CA ALA A 221 16.49 -7.05 6.40
C ALA A 221 16.91 -8.34 5.67
N GLN A 222 16.53 -8.47 4.41
CA GLN A 222 16.74 -9.68 3.60
C GLN A 222 17.38 -9.33 2.26
N PRO A 223 18.32 -10.14 1.74
CA PRO A 223 19.09 -9.79 0.55
C PRO A 223 18.26 -9.49 -0.71
N LEU A 224 17.13 -10.20 -0.91
CA LEU A 224 16.24 -9.95 -2.05
C LEU A 224 15.54 -8.58 -1.88
N VAL A 225 15.07 -8.28 -0.68
CA VAL A 225 14.40 -7.01 -0.38
C VAL A 225 15.39 -5.85 -0.46
N ASP A 226 16.62 -6.04 0.04
CA ASP A 226 17.67 -5.02 -0.05
C ASP A 226 17.93 -4.63 -1.51
N ALA A 227 18.15 -5.62 -2.39
CA ALA A 227 18.40 -5.39 -3.81
C ALA A 227 17.21 -4.70 -4.52
N THR A 228 15.98 -5.13 -4.23
CA THR A 228 14.79 -4.53 -4.84
C THR A 228 14.52 -3.14 -4.30
N SER A 229 14.78 -2.87 -3.02
CA SER A 229 14.59 -1.54 -2.40
C SER A 229 15.56 -0.50 -2.96
N VAL A 230 16.84 -0.84 -3.13
CA VAL A 230 17.82 0.06 -3.78
C VAL A 230 17.39 0.42 -5.21
N ARG A 231 16.95 -0.58 -5.99
CA ARG A 231 16.46 -0.32 -7.34
C ARG A 231 15.16 0.48 -7.34
N ALA A 232 14.26 0.23 -6.40
CA ALA A 232 13.01 0.98 -6.23
C ALA A 232 13.27 2.47 -5.96
N LEU A 233 14.19 2.78 -5.03
CA LEU A 233 14.57 4.16 -4.71
C LEU A 233 15.11 4.90 -5.93
N SER A 234 15.97 4.25 -6.72
CA SER A 234 16.51 4.82 -7.95
C SER A 234 15.42 5.10 -9.00
N LEU A 235 14.46 4.18 -9.20
CA LEU A 235 13.36 4.38 -10.14
C LEU A 235 12.40 5.48 -9.65
N LEU A 236 11.94 5.39 -8.40
CA LEU A 236 11.00 6.34 -7.81
C LEU A 236 11.60 7.76 -7.74
N GLY A 237 12.85 7.88 -7.31
CA GLY A 237 13.53 9.18 -7.22
C GLY A 237 13.56 9.90 -8.57
N ARG A 238 13.96 9.22 -9.64
CA ARG A 238 13.97 9.78 -11.00
C ARG A 238 12.56 10.04 -11.53
N ALA A 239 11.66 9.06 -11.41
CA ALA A 239 10.32 9.15 -11.95
C ALA A 239 9.51 10.29 -11.31
N LEU A 240 9.54 10.40 -9.98
CA LEU A 240 8.85 11.48 -9.26
C LEU A 240 9.47 12.85 -9.56
N THR A 241 10.80 12.94 -9.71
CA THR A 241 11.46 14.18 -10.12
C THR A 241 11.01 14.60 -11.53
N ARG A 242 10.96 13.67 -12.49
CA ARG A 242 10.52 13.95 -13.86
C ARG A 242 9.03 14.31 -13.92
N TYR A 243 8.21 13.66 -13.10
CA TYR A 243 6.78 14.00 -12.99
C TYR A 243 6.55 15.49 -12.63
N ALA A 244 7.41 16.10 -11.82
CA ALA A 244 7.26 17.51 -11.43
C ALA A 244 7.29 18.47 -12.63
N THR A 245 7.97 18.10 -13.72
CA THR A 245 8.07 18.90 -14.97
C THR A 245 7.19 18.34 -16.08
N GLU A 246 6.99 17.04 -16.12
CA GLU A 246 6.30 16.33 -17.21
C GLU A 246 5.26 15.34 -16.64
N PRO A 247 4.12 15.80 -16.07
CA PRO A 247 3.14 14.92 -15.40
C PRO A 247 2.49 13.88 -16.32
N GLY A 248 2.49 14.14 -17.64
CA GLY A 248 1.92 13.22 -18.65
C GLY A 248 2.89 12.18 -19.19
N ASP A 249 4.16 12.19 -18.77
CA ASP A 249 5.18 11.26 -19.26
C ASP A 249 4.87 9.81 -18.84
N LEU A 250 4.55 8.98 -19.81
CA LEU A 250 4.17 7.59 -19.58
C LEU A 250 5.35 6.71 -19.14
N ASP A 251 6.57 7.01 -19.61
CA ASP A 251 7.75 6.24 -19.20
C ASP A 251 8.10 6.54 -17.74
N ALA A 252 8.01 7.81 -17.31
CA ALA A 252 8.18 8.17 -15.91
C ALA A 252 7.10 7.54 -15.03
N ARG A 253 5.85 7.48 -15.49
CA ARG A 253 4.76 6.81 -14.77
C ARG A 253 4.98 5.30 -14.66
N LEU A 254 5.44 4.67 -15.74
CA LEU A 254 5.79 3.24 -15.72
C LEU A 254 6.96 2.97 -14.79
N ASP A 255 8.02 3.79 -14.83
CA ASP A 255 9.15 3.68 -13.89
C ASP A 255 8.70 3.82 -12.43
N ALA A 256 7.75 4.73 -12.15
CA ALA A 256 7.17 4.86 -10.81
C ALA A 256 6.37 3.61 -10.39
N GLN A 257 5.56 3.03 -11.29
CA GLN A 257 4.84 1.78 -11.02
C GLN A 257 5.80 0.61 -10.78
N MET A 258 6.85 0.48 -11.59
CA MET A 258 7.89 -0.54 -11.40
C MET A 258 8.66 -0.31 -10.09
N GLY A 259 8.96 0.94 -9.75
CA GLY A 259 9.55 1.31 -8.47
C GLY A 259 8.67 0.94 -7.28
N ALA A 260 7.37 1.19 -7.35
CA ALA A 260 6.41 0.78 -6.33
C ALA A 260 6.31 -0.74 -6.20
N TRP A 261 6.32 -1.48 -7.31
CA TRP A 261 6.39 -2.95 -7.30
C TRP A 261 7.61 -3.45 -6.54
N LEU A 262 8.80 -2.95 -6.89
CA LEU A 262 10.06 -3.36 -6.25
C LEU A 262 10.10 -2.98 -4.77
N ALA A 263 9.62 -1.79 -4.39
CA ALA A 263 9.51 -1.34 -3.01
C ALA A 263 8.57 -2.24 -2.17
N ALA A 264 7.48 -2.68 -2.79
CA ALA A 264 6.49 -3.51 -2.13
C ALA A 264 6.97 -4.96 -1.84
N THR A 265 8.13 -5.37 -2.38
CA THR A 265 8.74 -6.68 -2.10
C THR A 265 9.00 -6.87 -0.60
N GLY A 266 9.24 -5.78 0.14
CA GLY A 266 9.43 -5.80 1.59
C GLY A 266 8.14 -5.96 2.41
N ILE A 267 6.96 -5.65 1.86
CA ILE A 267 5.69 -5.70 2.59
C ILE A 267 5.48 -7.11 3.17
N ARG A 268 5.38 -7.22 4.50
CA ARG A 268 5.26 -8.48 5.25
C ARG A 268 6.46 -9.44 5.17
N ARG A 269 7.57 -9.06 4.56
CA ARG A 269 8.83 -9.83 4.52
C ARG A 269 9.90 -9.21 5.39
N THR A 270 9.80 -7.90 5.59
CA THR A 270 10.58 -7.14 6.56
C THR A 270 9.65 -6.43 7.53
N ASP A 271 10.14 -6.15 8.73
CA ASP A 271 9.45 -5.33 9.70
C ASP A 271 9.75 -3.86 9.43
N TYR A 272 8.70 -3.05 9.34
CA TYR A 272 8.85 -1.59 9.23
C TYR A 272 9.20 -0.97 10.59
N GLY A 273 9.39 0.33 10.61
CA GLY A 273 9.77 1.11 11.78
C GLY A 273 8.79 2.22 12.12
N ALA A 274 9.34 3.30 12.67
CA ALA A 274 8.57 4.39 13.25
C ALA A 274 7.81 5.22 12.19
N SER A 275 8.27 5.30 10.93
CA SER A 275 7.55 6.04 9.90
C SER A 275 6.17 5.42 9.65
N HIS A 276 6.12 4.11 9.45
CA HIS A 276 4.85 3.38 9.31
C HIS A 276 4.06 3.35 10.62
N GLY A 277 4.75 3.11 11.76
CA GLY A 277 4.10 2.99 13.07
C GLY A 277 3.40 4.28 13.51
N LEU A 278 4.11 5.40 13.48
CA LEU A 278 3.55 6.73 13.74
C LEU A 278 2.55 7.17 12.65
N GLY A 279 2.82 6.82 11.38
CA GLY A 279 1.91 7.09 10.28
C GLY A 279 0.53 6.47 10.49
N HIS A 280 0.45 5.27 11.08
CA HIS A 280 -0.82 4.66 11.46
C HIS A 280 -1.51 5.41 12.60
N ALA A 281 -0.76 5.81 13.64
CA ALA A 281 -1.30 6.57 14.76
C ALA A 281 -1.82 7.94 14.31
N LEU A 282 -1.03 8.67 13.52
CA LEU A 282 -1.37 9.98 12.95
C LEU A 282 -2.60 9.88 12.02
N GLY A 283 -2.62 8.87 11.15
CA GLY A 283 -3.74 8.64 10.24
C GLY A 283 -5.04 8.30 10.98
N ALA A 284 -4.97 7.47 12.00
CA ALA A 284 -6.14 7.10 12.82
C ALA A 284 -6.65 8.25 13.68
N ASP A 285 -5.76 9.09 14.22
CA ASP A 285 -6.13 10.20 15.11
C ASP A 285 -6.66 11.42 14.35
N ALA A 286 -6.05 11.76 13.22
CA ALA A 286 -6.32 13.00 12.48
C ALA A 286 -6.89 12.80 11.08
N GLY A 287 -7.23 11.57 10.67
CA GLY A 287 -7.78 11.29 9.34
C GLY A 287 -6.80 11.53 8.19
N VAL A 288 -5.49 11.54 8.46
CA VAL A 288 -4.47 11.82 7.45
C VAL A 288 -4.25 10.61 6.54
N PRO A 289 -4.33 10.74 5.20
CA PRO A 289 -4.03 9.66 4.28
C PRO A 289 -2.60 9.12 4.43
N HIS A 290 -2.41 7.80 4.30
CA HIS A 290 -1.11 7.14 4.54
C HIS A 290 0.04 7.68 3.68
N GLY A 291 -0.23 8.10 2.43
CA GLY A 291 0.80 8.74 1.62
C GLY A 291 1.28 10.08 2.19
N ILE A 292 0.37 10.83 2.79
CA ILE A 292 0.68 12.13 3.42
C ILE A 292 1.41 11.92 4.75
N THR A 293 1.05 10.89 5.55
CA THR A 293 1.80 10.59 6.77
C THR A 293 3.26 10.27 6.48
N SER A 294 3.55 9.53 5.40
CA SER A 294 4.92 9.28 4.95
C SER A 294 5.65 10.58 4.55
N CYS A 295 4.96 11.52 3.90
CA CYS A 295 5.57 12.80 3.51
C CYS A 295 6.10 13.59 4.72
N VAL A 296 5.35 13.62 5.81
CA VAL A 296 5.70 14.43 6.98
C VAL A 296 6.58 13.70 8.00
N LEU A 297 6.60 12.35 8.00
CA LEU A 297 7.31 11.56 9.01
C LEU A 297 8.62 10.97 8.51
N LEU A 298 8.68 10.47 7.27
CA LEU A 298 9.84 9.71 6.79
C LEU A 298 11.17 10.44 6.95
N PRO A 299 11.34 11.71 6.51
CA PRO A 299 12.64 12.38 6.65
C PRO A 299 13.11 12.49 8.11
N THR A 300 12.18 12.79 9.02
CA THR A 300 12.49 12.92 10.46
C THR A 300 12.84 11.58 11.09
N VAL A 301 12.11 10.51 10.74
CA VAL A 301 12.42 9.14 11.21
C VAL A 301 13.78 8.67 10.67
N MET A 302 14.13 9.00 9.43
CA MET A 302 15.46 8.71 8.89
C MET A 302 16.57 9.41 9.67
N ARG A 303 16.38 10.67 10.06
CA ARG A 303 17.32 11.40 10.92
C ARG A 303 17.43 10.78 12.32
N TYR A 304 16.29 10.39 12.91
CA TYR A 304 16.28 9.69 14.19
C TYR A 304 17.05 8.37 14.13
N ASN A 305 16.92 7.62 13.03
CA ASN A 305 17.59 6.32 12.83
C ASN A 305 19.02 6.43 12.29
N ALA A 306 19.55 7.65 12.02
CA ALA A 306 20.78 7.84 11.26
C ALA A 306 21.98 7.04 11.80
N ALA A 307 22.18 7.01 13.11
CA ALA A 307 23.30 6.27 13.72
C ALA A 307 23.11 4.74 13.63
N ALA A 308 21.87 4.25 13.72
CA ALA A 308 21.56 2.82 13.69
C ALA A 308 21.58 2.24 12.26
N CYS A 309 21.34 3.08 11.24
CA CYS A 309 21.19 2.67 9.83
C CYS A 309 22.19 3.38 8.90
N ALA A 310 23.33 3.86 9.41
CA ALA A 310 24.26 4.66 8.62
C ALA A 310 24.66 4.02 7.27
N PRO A 311 25.02 2.72 7.19
CA PRO A 311 25.32 2.09 5.91
C PRO A 311 24.13 2.06 4.95
N GLN A 312 22.94 1.71 5.42
CA GLN A 312 21.73 1.62 4.62
C GLN A 312 21.29 3.00 4.10
N LEU A 313 21.37 4.03 4.94
CA LEU A 313 21.06 5.40 4.54
C LEU A 313 22.08 5.96 3.52
N ALA A 314 23.33 5.51 3.55
CA ALA A 314 24.30 5.82 2.50
C ALA A 314 23.91 5.17 1.16
N GLU A 315 23.39 3.93 1.18
CA GLU A 315 22.86 3.28 -0.03
C GLU A 315 21.61 4.00 -0.55
N VAL A 316 20.70 4.44 0.35
CA VAL A 316 19.55 5.29 -0.02
C VAL A 316 20.00 6.55 -0.72
N ALA A 317 20.97 7.29 -0.15
CA ALA A 317 21.50 8.53 -0.71
C ALA A 317 22.10 8.30 -2.11
N ALA A 318 22.87 7.23 -2.28
CA ALA A 318 23.45 6.86 -3.57
C ALA A 318 22.38 6.49 -4.60
N ALA A 319 21.35 5.73 -4.19
CA ALA A 319 20.26 5.33 -5.07
C ALA A 319 19.41 6.53 -5.55
N LEU A 320 19.28 7.57 -4.73
CA LEU A 320 18.60 8.82 -5.08
C LEU A 320 19.45 9.73 -5.98
N GLY A 321 20.76 9.45 -6.14
CA GLY A 321 21.67 10.12 -7.06
C GLY A 321 22.66 11.11 -6.44
N HIS A 322 22.60 11.34 -5.13
CA HIS A 322 23.46 12.31 -4.42
C HIS A 322 24.17 11.69 -3.22
N ALA A 323 25.10 10.77 -3.47
CA ALA A 323 25.77 9.96 -2.45
C ALA A 323 26.47 10.74 -1.31
N ARG A 324 26.73 12.04 -1.52
CA ARG A 324 27.39 12.91 -0.52
C ARG A 324 26.41 13.70 0.35
N GLU A 325 25.12 13.71 -0.01
CA GLU A 325 24.07 14.41 0.72
C GLU A 325 23.32 13.44 1.63
N PRO A 326 22.91 13.85 2.84
CA PRO A 326 22.11 13.00 3.70
C PRO A 326 20.82 12.53 3.00
N ALA A 327 20.52 11.24 3.05
CA ALA A 327 19.35 10.67 2.38
C ALA A 327 18.02 11.32 2.84
N ALA A 328 17.90 11.67 4.12
CA ALA A 328 16.73 12.34 4.67
C ALA A 328 16.49 13.72 4.01
N ASP A 329 17.55 14.47 3.78
CA ASP A 329 17.46 15.81 3.17
C ASP A 329 17.07 15.73 1.69
N GLN A 330 17.58 14.73 0.97
CA GLN A 330 17.19 14.46 -0.42
C GLN A 330 15.69 14.11 -0.53
N ILE A 331 15.18 13.25 0.35
CA ILE A 331 13.76 12.87 0.36
C ILE A 331 12.89 14.06 0.74
N GLU A 332 13.27 14.84 1.77
CA GLU A 332 12.53 16.05 2.15
C GLU A 332 12.50 17.09 1.02
N ALA A 333 13.63 17.31 0.35
CA ALA A 333 13.70 18.20 -0.80
C ALA A 333 12.85 17.70 -1.98
N LEU A 334 12.81 16.40 -2.23
CA LEU A 334 11.93 15.81 -3.23
C LEU A 334 10.46 16.05 -2.87
N ILE A 335 10.03 15.75 -1.64
CA ILE A 335 8.66 15.97 -1.17
C ILE A 335 8.24 17.44 -1.34
N ALA A 336 9.10 18.37 -0.95
CA ALA A 336 8.88 19.81 -1.12
C ALA A 336 8.73 20.22 -2.60
N ARG A 337 9.60 19.70 -3.47
CA ARG A 337 9.55 19.94 -4.94
C ARG A 337 8.24 19.42 -5.55
N LEU A 338 7.69 18.34 -5.02
CA LEU A 338 6.41 17.77 -5.45
C LEU A 338 5.19 18.56 -4.94
N GLY A 339 5.39 19.63 -4.16
CA GLY A 339 4.31 20.42 -3.57
C GLY A 339 3.52 19.69 -2.49
N LEU A 340 4.12 18.67 -1.87
CA LEU A 340 3.52 17.92 -0.77
C LEU A 340 3.98 18.49 0.58
N PRO A 341 3.18 18.30 1.66
CA PRO A 341 3.56 18.77 2.99
C PRO A 341 4.79 18.03 3.50
N THR A 342 5.71 18.77 4.13
CA THR A 342 6.92 18.25 4.77
C THR A 342 6.86 18.34 6.29
N ARG A 343 5.79 18.93 6.85
CA ARG A 343 5.60 19.14 8.29
C ARG A 343 4.16 18.81 8.71
N ILE A 344 4.01 18.27 9.90
CA ILE A 344 2.69 17.94 10.49
C ILE A 344 1.84 19.20 10.66
N GLY A 345 2.43 20.32 11.07
CA GLY A 345 1.73 21.59 11.24
C GLY A 345 1.05 22.10 9.95
N GLN A 346 1.57 21.75 8.76
CA GLN A 346 0.94 22.08 7.48
C GLN A 346 -0.37 21.31 7.21
N LEU A 347 -0.66 20.30 8.02
CA LEU A 347 -1.91 19.53 7.95
C LEU A 347 -3.03 20.10 8.80
N GLY A 348 -2.80 21.22 9.51
CA GLY A 348 -3.76 21.80 10.43
C GLY A 348 -3.92 21.04 11.75
N ILE A 349 -2.95 20.19 12.09
CA ILE A 349 -2.94 19.42 13.34
C ILE A 349 -2.31 20.29 14.43
N GLU A 350 -3.04 20.45 15.54
CA GLU A 350 -2.54 21.21 16.67
C GLU A 350 -1.39 20.48 17.38
N ARG A 351 -0.36 21.23 17.79
CA ARG A 351 0.82 20.69 18.47
C ARG A 351 0.47 19.91 19.74
N SER A 352 -0.57 20.33 20.46
CA SER A 352 -1.08 19.64 21.64
C SER A 352 -1.51 18.18 21.41
N ARG A 353 -1.86 17.84 20.15
CA ARG A 353 -2.26 16.48 19.75
C ARG A 353 -1.08 15.51 19.67
N LEU A 354 0.16 16.01 19.54
CA LEU A 354 1.33 15.16 19.34
C LEU A 354 1.57 14.20 20.51
N VAL A 355 1.28 14.61 21.75
CA VAL A 355 1.40 13.74 22.94
C VAL A 355 0.47 12.53 22.81
N VAL A 356 -0.81 12.77 22.45
CA VAL A 356 -1.79 11.67 22.28
C VAL A 356 -1.41 10.74 21.15
N ILE A 357 -0.89 11.29 20.04
CA ILE A 357 -0.43 10.49 18.89
C ILE A 357 0.79 9.65 19.29
N ALA A 358 1.73 10.19 20.07
CA ALA A 358 2.89 9.45 20.58
C ALA A 358 2.45 8.27 21.46
N GLU A 359 1.56 8.52 22.42
CA GLU A 359 1.02 7.48 23.31
C GLU A 359 0.32 6.35 22.51
N LYS A 360 -0.55 6.70 21.55
CA LYS A 360 -1.19 5.74 20.66
C LYS A 360 -0.18 4.98 19.79
N GLY A 361 0.89 5.65 19.37
CA GLY A 361 1.97 5.07 18.57
C GLY A 361 2.66 3.90 19.26
N MET A 362 2.83 3.95 20.60
CA MET A 362 3.44 2.87 21.38
C MET A 362 2.71 1.53 21.27
N ALA A 363 1.44 1.52 20.97
CA ALA A 363 0.67 0.30 20.73
C ALA A 363 0.96 -0.35 19.37
N ASN A 364 1.56 0.37 18.43
CA ASN A 364 1.85 -0.13 17.09
C ASN A 364 3.10 -1.05 17.11
N SER A 365 2.96 -2.26 16.55
CA SER A 365 4.05 -3.25 16.55
C SER A 365 5.28 -2.78 15.76
N TRP A 366 5.13 -1.95 14.73
CA TRP A 366 6.26 -1.43 13.94
C TRP A 366 7.10 -0.39 14.67
N VAL A 367 6.54 0.30 15.67
CA VAL A 367 7.36 1.15 16.55
C VAL A 367 8.38 0.32 17.31
N ARG A 368 8.01 -0.90 17.73
CA ARG A 368 8.90 -1.82 18.47
C ARG A 368 10.01 -2.43 17.61
N THR A 369 9.82 -2.44 16.28
CA THR A 369 10.79 -2.97 15.30
C THR A 369 11.63 -1.86 14.67
N ASN A 370 11.53 -0.62 15.16
CA ASN A 370 12.34 0.48 14.67
C ASN A 370 13.84 0.23 14.94
N PRO A 371 14.74 0.46 13.97
CA PRO A 371 16.18 0.16 14.11
C PRO A 371 16.86 0.82 15.33
N ARG A 372 16.62 2.12 15.54
CA ARG A 372 16.95 2.78 16.80
C ARG A 372 15.80 2.51 17.77
N LYS A 373 16.05 1.68 18.78
CA LYS A 373 15.03 1.21 19.71
C LYS A 373 14.22 2.35 20.33
N ILE A 374 12.90 2.17 20.37
CA ILE A 374 11.94 3.07 20.98
C ILE A 374 11.27 2.34 22.14
N GLU A 375 11.49 2.84 23.36
CA GLU A 375 11.03 2.22 24.61
C GLU A 375 9.94 3.03 25.31
N HIS A 376 9.88 4.35 25.05
CA HIS A 376 8.97 5.27 25.72
C HIS A 376 8.31 6.23 24.74
N ALA A 377 7.11 6.70 25.09
CA ALA A 377 6.34 7.64 24.26
C ALA A 377 7.06 8.98 24.03
N ASP A 378 7.91 9.40 24.96
CA ASP A 378 8.70 10.63 24.83
C ASP A 378 9.63 10.60 23.61
N GLN A 379 10.16 9.42 23.25
CA GLN A 379 10.99 9.27 22.04
C GLN A 379 10.17 9.41 20.75
N LEU A 380 8.91 8.96 20.76
CA LEU A 380 7.97 9.20 19.66
C LEU A 380 7.57 10.67 19.61
N LEU A 381 7.38 11.31 20.75
CA LEU A 381 7.09 12.73 20.85
C LEU A 381 8.25 13.57 20.29
N GLU A 382 9.51 13.22 20.60
CA GLU A 382 10.69 13.86 20.00
C GLU A 382 10.64 13.82 18.47
N ILE A 383 10.31 12.67 17.87
CA ILE A 383 10.16 12.52 16.42
C ILE A 383 9.02 13.39 15.90
N LEU A 384 7.86 13.38 16.55
CA LEU A 384 6.68 14.15 16.12
C LEU A 384 6.91 15.65 16.23
N GLU A 385 7.56 16.12 17.29
CA GLU A 385 7.93 17.53 17.48
C GLU A 385 8.93 18.00 16.41
N ALA A 386 9.91 17.16 16.06
CA ALA A 386 10.86 17.46 14.99
C ALA A 386 10.21 17.45 13.59
N ALA A 387 9.08 16.76 13.44
CA ALA A 387 8.29 16.70 12.21
C ALA A 387 7.18 17.77 12.15
N TRP A 388 6.92 18.48 13.24
CA TRP A 388 5.85 19.49 13.33
C TRP A 388 6.33 20.84 12.79
#